data_5eb785a9590ca00fbbd8a3cd28672f02
#
_entry.id   5eb785a9590ca00fbbd8a3cd28672f02
#
_cell.length_a   1.000
_cell.length_b   1.000
_cell.length_c   1.000
_cell.angle_alpha   90.00
_cell.angle_beta   90.00
_cell.angle_gamma   90.00
#
_symmetry.space_group_name_H-M   'P 1'
#
loop_
_entity.id
_entity.type
_entity.pdbx_description
1 polymer ?
#
loop_
_entity_poly.entity_id
_entity_poly.type
_entity_poly.pdbx_seq_one_letter_code
_entity_poly.pdbx_strand_id
1 'polypeptide(L)'
;VPFLSLLGYELENSTAKTAAGKTFAISHHDSHKLCPVHIIGFTESLDKKREGQRASPHSLVQEYINLTDTLYALVTNGLTLRLLRDSSRLVKLTYLEFNLERIFEEDLFADFAVLFRLLHISRWPESEESASDCLLEVYHLDSLDNGSRIREKLSEAVKNAIIAWADGFLRHQDNEEL
;
A
#
# COMPACT_ATOMS: atom_id res chain seq x y z
N VAL A 1 16.92 -8.65 9.62
CA VAL A 1 15.65 -8.58 9.51
C VAL A 1 14.82 -9.13 10.69
N PRO A 2 15.29 -8.88 11.93
CA PRO A 2 14.64 -9.40 13.14
C PRO A 2 13.17 -8.96 13.26
N PHE A 3 12.86 -7.72 12.84
CA PHE A 3 11.50 -7.18 12.91
C PHE A 3 10.49 -7.98 12.07
N LEU A 4 10.85 -8.34 10.83
CA LEU A 4 9.95 -9.14 9.98
C LEU A 4 9.78 -10.57 10.55
N SER A 5 10.80 -11.14 11.20
CA SER A 5 10.66 -12.42 11.88
C SER A 5 9.65 -12.37 13.04
N LEU A 6 9.53 -11.24 13.75
CA LEU A 6 8.49 -11.04 14.77
C LEU A 6 7.07 -10.97 14.17
N LEU A 7 6.96 -10.58 12.90
CA LEU A 7 5.70 -10.63 12.14
C LEU A 7 5.45 -12.00 11.49
N GLY A 8 6.28 -13.00 11.78
CA GLY A 8 6.13 -14.38 11.32
C GLY A 8 6.76 -14.68 9.97
N TYR A 9 7.57 -13.78 9.39
CA TYR A 9 8.25 -14.04 8.11
C TYR A 9 9.48 -14.93 8.29
N GLU A 10 9.59 -15.92 7.41
CA GLU A 10 10.78 -16.77 7.24
C GLU A 10 11.46 -16.42 5.92
N LEU A 11 12.30 -15.37 5.96
CA LEU A 11 12.90 -14.80 4.76
C LEU A 11 14.13 -15.57 4.28
N GLU A 12 14.10 -15.93 3.01
CA GLU A 12 15.21 -16.49 2.26
C GLU A 12 15.73 -15.51 1.20
N ASN A 13 17.02 -15.62 0.86
CA ASN A 13 17.58 -14.83 -0.23
C ASN A 13 16.95 -15.26 -1.56
N SER A 14 16.51 -14.29 -2.33
CA SER A 14 15.95 -14.54 -3.64
C SER A 14 17.02 -14.48 -4.72
N THR A 15 16.99 -15.42 -5.65
CA THR A 15 17.72 -15.29 -6.91
C THR A 15 16.99 -14.28 -7.81
N ALA A 16 17.75 -13.60 -8.69
CA ALA A 16 17.16 -12.69 -9.66
C ALA A 16 16.12 -13.41 -10.52
N LYS A 17 14.92 -12.88 -10.58
CA LYS A 17 13.80 -13.46 -11.34
C LYS A 17 13.63 -12.70 -12.66
N THR A 18 13.28 -13.44 -13.73
CA THR A 18 13.00 -12.84 -15.05
C THR A 18 11.51 -12.87 -15.30
N ALA A 19 10.94 -11.70 -15.60
CA ALA A 19 9.54 -11.55 -16.00
C ALA A 19 9.47 -10.60 -17.22
N ALA A 20 8.67 -10.96 -18.23
CA ALA A 20 8.52 -10.19 -19.46
C ALA A 20 9.85 -9.77 -20.12
N GLY A 21 10.86 -10.64 -20.11
CA GLY A 21 12.20 -10.36 -20.68
C GLY A 21 13.08 -9.40 -19.86
N LYS A 22 12.66 -9.04 -18.63
CA LYS A 22 13.41 -8.17 -17.71
C LYS A 22 13.82 -8.94 -16.48
N THR A 23 15.01 -8.67 -15.96
CA THR A 23 15.52 -9.28 -14.73
C THR A 23 15.29 -8.36 -13.54
N PHE A 24 14.75 -8.94 -12.47
CA PHE A 24 14.43 -8.25 -11.22
C PHE A 24 15.23 -8.85 -10.08
N ALA A 25 16.09 -8.05 -9.45
CA ALA A 25 16.89 -8.42 -8.29
C ALA A 25 16.14 -8.14 -6.99
N ILE A 26 15.02 -8.82 -6.76
CA ILE A 26 14.31 -8.77 -5.48
C ILE A 26 15.17 -9.53 -4.46
N SER A 27 15.46 -8.90 -3.30
CA SER A 27 16.49 -9.43 -2.38
C SER A 27 16.07 -10.68 -1.62
N HIS A 28 14.78 -10.77 -1.23
CA HIS A 28 14.28 -11.87 -0.39
C HIS A 28 12.88 -12.29 -0.83
N HIS A 29 12.48 -13.46 -0.38
CA HIS A 29 11.10 -13.95 -0.40
C HIS A 29 10.82 -14.71 0.89
N ASP A 30 9.56 -14.86 1.24
CA ASP A 30 9.15 -15.75 2.33
C ASP A 30 9.17 -17.21 1.85
N SER A 31 9.55 -18.15 2.73
CA SER A 31 9.65 -19.57 2.37
C SER A 31 8.30 -20.28 2.24
N HIS A 32 7.23 -19.75 2.82
CA HIS A 32 5.92 -20.39 2.92
C HIS A 32 4.80 -19.60 2.25
N LYS A 33 5.00 -18.31 1.99
CA LYS A 33 3.98 -17.42 1.45
C LYS A 33 4.45 -16.72 0.18
N LEU A 34 3.51 -16.37 -0.67
CA LEU A 34 3.79 -15.58 -1.87
C LEU A 34 4.05 -14.11 -1.49
N CYS A 35 5.20 -13.87 -0.87
CA CYS A 35 5.60 -12.59 -0.35
C CYS A 35 7.02 -12.22 -0.77
N PRO A 36 7.23 -11.51 -1.89
CA PRO A 36 8.49 -10.89 -2.23
C PRO A 36 8.79 -9.72 -1.28
N VAL A 37 10.03 -9.67 -0.78
CA VAL A 37 10.49 -8.61 0.11
C VAL A 37 11.80 -8.04 -0.43
N HIS A 38 11.81 -6.74 -0.74
CA HIS A 38 13.03 -6.07 -1.18
C HIS A 38 13.58 -5.18 -0.07
N ILE A 39 14.74 -5.57 0.44
CA ILE A 39 15.43 -4.90 1.54
C ILE A 39 16.64 -4.18 0.99
N ILE A 40 16.77 -2.90 1.32
CA ILE A 40 17.91 -2.06 0.97
C ILE A 40 18.58 -1.49 2.22
N GLY A 41 19.71 -0.81 2.06
CA GLY A 41 20.42 -0.18 3.16
C GLY A 41 19.62 0.96 3.79
N PHE A 42 19.76 1.16 5.11
CA PHE A 42 19.00 2.15 5.87
C PHE A 42 19.27 3.61 5.46
N THR A 43 20.43 3.88 4.89
CA THR A 43 20.79 5.22 4.36
C THR A 43 20.21 5.50 2.98
N GLU A 44 19.53 4.52 2.37
CA GLU A 44 19.05 4.61 1.02
C GLU A 44 17.59 5.01 0.94
N SER A 45 17.25 5.77 -0.09
CA SER A 45 15.87 6.17 -0.36
C SER A 45 15.15 5.08 -1.16
N LEU A 46 13.91 4.77 -0.76
CA LEU A 46 13.03 3.88 -1.53
C LEU A 46 12.63 4.48 -2.89
N ASP A 47 12.66 5.80 -3.02
CA ASP A 47 12.18 6.52 -4.21
C ASP A 47 13.29 6.97 -5.15
N LYS A 48 14.54 6.95 -4.68
CA LYS A 48 15.68 7.42 -5.49
C LYS A 48 16.40 6.24 -6.14
N LYS A 49 16.72 6.41 -7.41
CA LYS A 49 17.52 5.47 -8.18
C LYS A 49 18.98 5.54 -7.74
N ARG A 50 19.61 4.40 -7.48
CA ARG A 50 21.06 4.31 -7.30
C ARG A 50 21.81 4.48 -8.62
N GLU A 51 23.04 4.94 -8.54
CA GLU A 51 23.95 4.93 -9.68
C GLU A 51 24.15 3.49 -10.22
N GLY A 52 24.07 3.34 -11.52
CA GLY A 52 24.15 2.02 -12.18
C GLY A 52 22.87 1.18 -12.13
N GLN A 53 21.84 1.57 -11.39
CA GLN A 53 20.55 0.86 -11.36
C GLN A 53 19.54 1.44 -12.34
N ARG A 54 18.64 0.59 -12.86
CA ARG A 54 17.61 0.98 -13.83
C ARG A 54 16.46 1.78 -13.19
N ALA A 55 16.05 1.41 -11.99
CA ALA A 55 14.88 1.97 -11.30
C ALA A 55 15.17 2.20 -9.81
N SER A 56 14.33 2.98 -9.14
CA SER A 56 14.33 3.06 -7.67
C SER A 56 13.86 1.73 -7.06
N PRO A 57 14.18 1.45 -5.79
CA PRO A 57 13.74 0.23 -5.11
C PRO A 57 12.21 0.05 -5.16
N HIS A 58 11.45 1.12 -4.89
CA HIS A 58 9.99 1.13 -5.01
C HIS A 58 9.54 0.76 -6.44
N SER A 59 10.07 1.45 -7.45
CA SER A 59 9.70 1.21 -8.85
C SER A 59 10.09 -0.18 -9.35
N LEU A 60 11.22 -0.72 -8.87
CA LEU A 60 11.67 -2.07 -9.19
C LEU A 60 10.66 -3.11 -8.72
N VAL A 61 10.23 -3.00 -7.45
CA VAL A 61 9.28 -3.95 -6.86
C VAL A 61 7.90 -3.80 -7.48
N GLN A 62 7.44 -2.56 -7.71
CA GLN A 62 6.15 -2.30 -8.35
C GLN A 62 6.11 -2.85 -9.78
N GLU A 63 7.17 -2.65 -10.57
CA GLU A 63 7.26 -3.20 -11.92
C GLU A 63 7.27 -4.73 -11.89
N TYR A 64 7.95 -5.34 -10.91
CA TYR A 64 7.98 -6.79 -10.73
C TYR A 64 6.57 -7.36 -10.49
N ILE A 65 5.84 -6.85 -9.50
CA ILE A 65 4.49 -7.36 -9.20
C ILE A 65 3.48 -7.07 -10.31
N ASN A 66 3.64 -5.97 -11.06
CA ASN A 66 2.78 -5.66 -12.21
C ASN A 66 3.02 -6.58 -13.44
N LEU A 67 4.16 -7.28 -13.49
CA LEU A 67 4.54 -8.17 -14.58
C LEU A 67 4.49 -9.65 -14.19
N THR A 68 4.11 -9.95 -12.96
CA THR A 68 3.96 -11.31 -12.41
C THR A 68 2.57 -11.48 -11.82
N ASP A 69 2.19 -12.72 -11.50
CA ASP A 69 0.93 -13.02 -10.82
C ASP A 69 1.00 -12.78 -9.30
N THR A 70 2.01 -12.03 -8.86
CA THR A 70 2.21 -11.66 -7.46
C THR A 70 1.39 -10.41 -7.12
N LEU A 71 0.39 -10.56 -6.23
CA LEU A 71 -0.54 -9.47 -5.90
C LEU A 71 0.05 -8.42 -4.95
N TYR A 72 0.91 -8.83 -4.02
CA TYR A 72 1.49 -7.97 -2.99
C TYR A 72 3.00 -8.16 -2.85
N ALA A 73 3.70 -7.11 -2.44
CA ALA A 73 5.12 -7.16 -2.09
C ALA A 73 5.47 -6.15 -0.99
N LEU A 74 6.59 -6.38 -0.30
CA LEU A 74 7.16 -5.43 0.65
C LEU A 74 8.44 -4.80 0.10
N VAL A 75 8.64 -3.53 0.40
CA VAL A 75 9.92 -2.84 0.20
C VAL A 75 10.28 -2.04 1.44
N THR A 76 11.53 -2.15 1.89
CA THR A 76 11.98 -1.48 3.12
C THR A 76 13.46 -1.13 3.09
N ASN A 77 13.82 -0.04 3.76
CA ASN A 77 15.18 0.31 4.13
C ASN A 77 15.43 0.14 5.65
N GLY A 78 14.48 -0.45 6.39
CA GLY A 78 14.59 -0.62 7.84
C GLY A 78 14.02 0.54 8.66
N LEU A 79 13.94 1.76 8.11
CA LEU A 79 13.30 2.93 8.72
C LEU A 79 11.88 3.15 8.21
N THR A 80 11.67 2.81 6.94
CA THR A 80 10.38 2.89 6.26
C THR A 80 10.05 1.53 5.67
N LEU A 81 8.80 1.10 5.84
CA LEU A 81 8.27 -0.13 5.28
C LEU A 81 7.04 0.17 4.43
N ARG A 82 7.04 -0.30 3.19
CA ARG A 82 5.91 -0.14 2.26
C ARG A 82 5.32 -1.49 1.89
N LEU A 83 4.00 -1.56 1.94
CA LEU A 83 3.20 -2.61 1.31
C LEU A 83 2.75 -2.11 -0.06
N LEU A 84 3.17 -2.80 -1.10
CA LEU A 84 2.79 -2.55 -2.48
C LEU A 84 1.75 -3.58 -2.92
N ARG A 85 0.82 -3.16 -3.77
CA ARG A 85 -0.14 -4.04 -4.44
C ARG A 85 0.02 -3.91 -5.96
N ASP A 86 -0.25 -4.98 -6.68
CA ASP A 86 -0.36 -4.93 -8.13
C ASP A 86 -1.34 -3.82 -8.55
N SER A 87 -0.87 -2.93 -9.39
CA SER A 87 -1.60 -1.77 -9.89
C SER A 87 -1.69 -1.75 -11.42
N SER A 88 -1.48 -2.88 -12.07
CA SER A 88 -1.48 -3.01 -13.54
C SER A 88 -2.78 -2.49 -14.18
N ARG A 89 -3.89 -2.48 -13.43
CA ARG A 89 -5.21 -1.95 -13.84
C ARG A 89 -5.53 -0.56 -13.29
N LEU A 90 -4.65 0.04 -12.49
CA LEU A 90 -4.88 1.33 -11.85
C LEU A 90 -4.04 2.43 -12.51
N VAL A 91 -4.64 3.59 -12.72
CA VAL A 91 -3.96 4.78 -13.29
C VAL A 91 -3.02 5.43 -12.26
N LYS A 92 -3.17 5.12 -10.97
CA LYS A 92 -2.41 5.74 -9.88
C LYS A 92 -1.80 4.68 -8.98
N LEU A 93 -0.49 4.80 -8.74
CA LEU A 93 0.23 3.97 -7.77
C LEU A 93 -0.35 4.20 -6.37
N THR A 94 -0.73 3.10 -5.72
CA THR A 94 -1.20 3.10 -4.34
C THR A 94 -0.35 2.14 -3.51
N TYR A 95 0.13 2.62 -2.40
CA TYR A 95 0.87 1.82 -1.42
C TYR A 95 0.53 2.29 0.00
N LEU A 96 0.72 1.42 0.96
CA LEU A 96 0.71 1.78 2.38
C LEU A 96 2.14 1.94 2.85
N GLU A 97 2.42 3.03 3.55
CA GLU A 97 3.73 3.32 4.11
C GLU A 97 3.66 3.41 5.63
N PHE A 98 4.60 2.76 6.29
CA PHE A 98 4.80 2.82 7.73
C PHE A 98 6.17 3.42 8.02
N ASN A 99 6.19 4.50 8.76
CA ASN A 99 7.43 5.07 9.31
C ASN A 99 7.80 4.30 10.58
N LEU A 100 8.67 3.30 10.44
CA LEU A 100 9.07 2.43 11.55
C LEU A 100 9.87 3.18 12.60
N GLU A 101 10.75 4.11 12.17
CA GLU A 101 11.53 4.95 13.08
C GLU A 101 10.59 5.68 14.04
N ARG A 102 9.62 6.41 13.49
CA ARG A 102 8.66 7.16 14.29
C ARG A 102 7.78 6.29 15.17
N ILE A 103 7.30 5.14 14.64
CA ILE A 103 6.45 4.21 15.40
C ILE A 103 7.17 3.73 16.66
N PHE A 104 8.46 3.43 16.57
CA PHE A 104 9.24 2.90 17.69
C PHE A 104 9.84 3.98 18.59
N GLU A 105 10.20 5.15 18.07
CA GLU A 105 10.76 6.24 18.87
C GLU A 105 9.69 6.97 19.68
N GLU A 106 8.48 7.09 19.14
CA GLU A 106 7.36 7.79 19.80
C GLU A 106 6.37 6.82 20.49
N ASP A 107 6.67 5.51 20.56
CA ASP A 107 5.81 4.47 21.15
C ASP A 107 4.36 4.49 20.58
N LEU A 108 4.20 4.66 19.26
CA LEU A 108 2.91 4.78 18.60
C LEU A 108 2.19 3.43 18.50
N PHE A 109 1.63 2.97 19.59
CA PHE A 109 0.99 1.65 19.69
C PHE A 109 -0.19 1.48 18.72
N ALA A 110 -0.97 2.52 18.47
CA ALA A 110 -2.09 2.45 17.54
C ALA A 110 -1.62 2.18 16.11
N ASP A 111 -0.57 2.87 15.65
CA ASP A 111 0.02 2.69 14.33
C ASP A 111 0.69 1.31 14.21
N PHE A 112 1.39 0.87 15.27
CA PHE A 112 1.94 -0.48 15.34
C PHE A 112 0.84 -1.56 15.26
N ALA A 113 -0.28 -1.37 15.92
CA ALA A 113 -1.41 -2.32 15.87
C ALA A 113 -2.00 -2.44 14.45
N VAL A 114 -2.09 -1.32 13.71
CA VAL A 114 -2.49 -1.33 12.29
C VAL A 114 -1.45 -2.06 11.44
N LEU A 115 -0.17 -1.72 11.60
CA LEU A 115 0.93 -2.40 10.93
C LEU A 115 0.89 -3.92 11.16
N PHE A 116 0.79 -4.34 12.42
CA PHE A 116 0.73 -5.76 12.77
C PHE A 116 -0.47 -6.48 12.14
N ARG A 117 -1.65 -5.85 12.18
CA ARG A 117 -2.87 -6.43 11.60
C ARG A 117 -2.78 -6.61 10.09
N LEU A 118 -2.13 -5.69 9.39
CA LEU A 118 -1.99 -5.73 7.94
C LEU A 118 -0.81 -6.60 7.49
N LEU A 119 0.33 -6.51 8.18
CA LEU A 119 1.58 -7.09 7.69
C LEU A 119 1.98 -8.42 8.34
N HIS A 120 1.24 -8.93 9.33
CA HIS A 120 1.54 -10.28 9.86
C HIS A 120 1.41 -11.31 8.75
N ILE A 121 2.35 -12.25 8.64
CA ILE A 121 2.47 -13.20 7.54
C ILE A 121 1.18 -14.01 7.26
N SER A 122 0.37 -14.26 8.27
CA SER A 122 -0.92 -14.97 8.13
C SER A 122 -1.95 -14.26 7.25
N ARG A 123 -1.70 -13.01 6.85
CA ARG A 123 -2.58 -12.23 5.96
C ARG A 123 -2.26 -12.42 4.48
N TRP A 124 -1.08 -12.97 4.21
CA TRP A 124 -0.56 -13.14 2.86
C TRP A 124 -1.09 -14.40 2.19
N PRO A 125 -1.18 -14.41 0.84
CA PRO A 125 -1.56 -15.60 0.11
C PRO A 125 -0.48 -16.69 0.19
N GLU A 126 -0.91 -17.94 0.12
CA GLU A 126 0.00 -19.09 0.06
C GLU A 126 0.47 -19.36 -1.36
N SER A 127 -0.40 -19.09 -2.34
CA SER A 127 -0.15 -19.29 -3.76
C SER A 127 -0.82 -18.19 -4.58
N GLU A 128 -0.52 -18.15 -5.89
CA GLU A 128 -1.19 -17.25 -6.84
C GLU A 128 -2.71 -17.51 -6.90
N GLU A 129 -3.14 -18.76 -6.83
CA GLU A 129 -4.55 -19.17 -6.88
C GLU A 129 -5.34 -18.66 -5.64
N SER A 130 -4.70 -18.60 -4.48
CA SER A 130 -5.31 -18.11 -3.24
C SER A 130 -5.17 -16.59 -3.03
N ALA A 131 -4.57 -15.87 -3.97
CA ALA A 131 -4.27 -14.45 -3.80
C ALA A 131 -5.53 -13.59 -3.67
N SER A 132 -6.60 -13.92 -4.41
CA SER A 132 -7.90 -13.21 -4.35
C SER A 132 -8.65 -13.38 -3.02
N ASP A 133 -8.36 -14.44 -2.28
CA ASP A 133 -9.09 -14.82 -1.07
C ASP A 133 -8.27 -14.50 0.21
N CYS A 134 -7.06 -13.99 0.07
CA CYS A 134 -6.24 -13.64 1.21
C CYS A 134 -6.82 -12.46 2.00
N LEU A 135 -6.51 -12.39 3.30
CA LEU A 135 -7.05 -11.34 4.17
C LEU A 135 -6.65 -9.92 3.75
N LEU A 136 -5.49 -9.74 3.15
CA LEU A 136 -5.08 -8.44 2.59
C LEU A 136 -6.03 -7.98 1.49
N GLU A 137 -6.42 -8.89 0.60
CA GLU A 137 -7.34 -8.54 -0.49
C GLU A 137 -8.76 -8.30 0.04
N VAL A 138 -9.23 -9.07 1.01
CA VAL A 138 -10.51 -8.81 1.70
C VAL A 138 -10.51 -7.41 2.31
N TYR A 139 -9.47 -7.02 3.04
CA TYR A 139 -9.37 -5.66 3.60
C TYR A 139 -9.31 -4.57 2.53
N HIS A 140 -8.63 -4.85 1.41
CA HIS A 140 -8.57 -3.92 0.28
C HIS A 140 -9.96 -3.71 -0.33
N LEU A 141 -10.70 -4.78 -0.62
CA LEU A 141 -12.04 -4.72 -1.19
C LEU A 141 -13.04 -4.03 -0.25
N ASP A 142 -13.00 -4.34 1.04
CA ASP A 142 -13.81 -3.67 2.07
C ASP A 142 -13.51 -2.16 2.13
N SER A 143 -12.23 -1.79 2.00
CA SER A 143 -11.80 -0.40 1.97
C SER A 143 -12.35 0.36 0.75
N LEU A 144 -12.36 -0.27 -0.42
CA LEU A 144 -12.93 0.30 -1.64
C LEU A 144 -14.44 0.52 -1.51
N ASP A 145 -15.17 -0.47 -1.00
CA ASP A 145 -16.62 -0.40 -0.80
C ASP A 145 -16.99 0.70 0.21
N ASN A 146 -16.31 0.74 1.36
CA ASN A 146 -16.49 1.79 2.35
C ASN A 146 -16.13 3.18 1.81
N GLY A 147 -15.06 3.29 1.03
CA GLY A 147 -14.65 4.53 0.38
C GLY A 147 -15.69 5.02 -0.63
N SER A 148 -16.35 4.13 -1.36
CA SER A 148 -17.45 4.47 -2.26
C SER A 148 -18.65 5.01 -1.49
N ARG A 149 -19.10 4.33 -0.45
CA ARG A 149 -20.22 4.76 0.41
C ARG A 149 -19.96 6.12 1.07
N ILE A 150 -18.75 6.36 1.55
CA ILE A 150 -18.38 7.66 2.14
C ILE A 150 -18.43 8.76 1.09
N ARG A 151 -17.94 8.50 -0.12
CA ARG A 151 -17.95 9.46 -1.24
C ARG A 151 -19.37 9.83 -1.64
N GLU A 152 -20.27 8.86 -1.74
CA GLU A 152 -21.68 9.08 -2.06
C GLU A 152 -22.35 9.95 -0.99
N LYS A 153 -22.19 9.60 0.29
CA LYS A 153 -22.75 10.39 1.41
C LYS A 153 -22.20 11.81 1.45
N LEU A 154 -20.89 11.97 1.21
CA LEU A 154 -20.27 13.29 1.17
C LEU A 154 -20.78 14.11 -0.01
N SER A 155 -20.93 13.52 -1.19
CA SER A 155 -21.50 14.18 -2.37
C SER A 155 -22.92 14.67 -2.12
N GLU A 156 -23.75 13.83 -1.50
CA GLU A 156 -25.11 14.19 -1.13
C GLU A 156 -25.14 15.31 -0.07
N ALA A 157 -24.32 15.22 0.95
CA ALA A 157 -24.20 16.25 1.98
C ALA A 157 -23.76 17.60 1.42
N VAL A 158 -22.76 17.61 0.53
CA VAL A 158 -22.29 18.83 -0.16
C VAL A 158 -23.39 19.41 -1.04
N LYS A 159 -24.11 18.58 -1.81
CA LYS A 159 -25.25 19.01 -2.62
C LYS A 159 -26.33 19.68 -1.77
N ASN A 160 -26.72 19.05 -0.65
CA ASN A 160 -27.73 19.57 0.25
C ASN A 160 -27.29 20.89 0.92
N ALA A 161 -25.99 21.00 1.28
CA ALA A 161 -25.43 22.22 1.83
C ALA A 161 -25.46 23.37 0.82
N ILE A 162 -25.12 23.10 -0.46
CA ILE A 162 -25.20 24.13 -1.52
C ILE A 162 -26.64 24.58 -1.76
N ILE A 163 -27.61 23.66 -1.79
CA ILE A 163 -29.04 23.99 -1.95
C ILE A 163 -29.52 24.84 -0.77
N ALA A 164 -29.21 24.41 0.46
CA ALA A 164 -29.61 25.15 1.66
C ALA A 164 -29.02 26.58 1.70
N TRP A 165 -27.77 26.72 1.27
CA TRP A 165 -27.09 28.01 1.17
C TRP A 165 -27.72 28.90 0.08
N ALA A 166 -27.98 28.35 -1.09
CA ALA A 166 -28.66 29.06 -2.18
C ALA A 166 -30.08 29.52 -1.78
N ASP A 167 -30.87 28.64 -1.14
CA ASP A 167 -32.18 28.95 -0.61
C ASP A 167 -32.12 30.06 0.46
N GLY A 168 -31.13 30.01 1.36
CA GLY A 168 -30.94 31.05 2.36
C GLY A 168 -30.57 32.39 1.73
N PHE A 169 -29.72 32.38 0.69
CA PHE A 169 -29.38 33.59 -0.05
C PHE A 169 -30.58 34.18 -0.77
N LEU A 170 -31.35 33.36 -1.50
CA LEU A 170 -32.53 33.83 -2.25
C LEU A 170 -33.66 34.34 -1.36
N ARG A 171 -33.80 33.86 -0.13
CA ARG A 171 -34.84 34.28 0.84
C ARG A 171 -34.39 35.43 1.73
N HIS A 172 -33.16 35.93 1.58
CA HIS A 172 -32.70 37.06 2.37
C HIS A 172 -33.42 38.32 1.96
N GLN A 173 -33.90 39.11 2.95
CA GLN A 173 -34.71 40.30 2.72
C GLN A 173 -34.08 41.35 1.79
N ASP A 174 -32.76 41.45 1.83
CA ASP A 174 -32.00 42.38 0.98
C ASP A 174 -31.92 41.94 -0.51
N ASN A 175 -32.42 40.76 -0.85
CA ASN A 175 -32.42 40.20 -2.20
C ASN A 175 -33.80 40.19 -2.88
N GLU A 176 -34.79 40.86 -2.30
CA GLU A 176 -36.16 40.95 -2.88
C GLU A 176 -36.22 41.73 -4.22
N GLU A 177 -35.12 42.41 -4.60
CA GLU A 177 -35.02 43.18 -5.84
C GLU A 177 -34.27 42.49 -6.97
N LEU A 178 -33.80 41.24 -6.78
CA LEU A 178 -33.12 40.42 -7.78
C LEU A 178 -34.05 39.37 -8.39
#